data_91b5b494e231fc476e7909322114dff6
#
_entry.id   91b5b494e231fc476e7909322114dff6
#
_cell.length_a   1.000
_cell.length_b   1.000
_cell.length_c   1.000
_cell.angle_alpha   90.00
_cell.angle_beta   90.00
_cell.angle_gamma   90.00
#
_symmetry.space_group_name_H-M   'P 1'
#
loop_
_entity.id
_entity.type
_entity.pdbx_description
1 polymer ?
#
loop_
_entity_poly.entity_id
_entity_poly.type
_entity_poly.pdbx_seq_one_letter_code
_entity_poly.pdbx_strand_id
1 'polypeptide(L)'
;MRFRSSARSEYQDIFSDFVPGQRPKSRRIQHITIDFEHRNDSLTNLVSRRTNHHMKTSLRHIIIAALTTAFAATVAISSAQDWPQFLFDNAHSSNNGLATAITPSNASTLVEDWSFIDPQPTIEGQPIASFYSTPTVFKGVVYIGSNTGNFYALDEATGAVLWHQLLGYTLALTCGSGQGVTTTATLATDPVSGALTVYVGGGDGCLYALDAATGNIVFRQFVTEVGTTKNTGFIWASPTIINSRIYLGWASACDHPLVRSGIKSFDQHTGALLKTFFTSARGTTGAGVWSTAATDGTSIWITTGNTTNGAAHAYAIVKLQANNLRFVTEFVLQVTGDLDWGSSPTLFQARLNNRNTTMVGANQKNGTFYAFDANHLENGPVWSFPVGTTEDFTIGTDLAAPIWDSTTKRLFVAGNQTTINSTVFAGSVRAFHPGDGSIIWERGLTGGPIMGSPTLNGSGVLAAGTYNLPNTSLNAVYLLDSSNGNILATIPQTGNIVFAQPVFAGNHLFVAHAGGFVSQGKLTAFIPSALKASK
;
A
#
# COMPACT_ATOMS: atom_id res chain seq x y z
N MET A 1 15.08 -53.91 -8.60
CA MET A 1 16.51 -53.60 -8.45
C MET A 1 16.62 -52.54 -7.38
N ARG A 2 17.20 -52.89 -6.23
CA ARG A 2 17.47 -51.99 -5.11
C ARG A 2 18.81 -51.31 -5.36
N PHE A 3 18.87 -49.98 -5.17
CA PHE A 3 20.12 -49.31 -4.80
C PHE A 3 19.87 -48.38 -3.63
N ARG A 4 20.51 -48.72 -2.52
CA ARG A 4 20.76 -47.85 -1.35
C ARG A 4 22.14 -47.19 -1.55
N SER A 5 22.28 -45.94 -1.17
CA SER A 5 23.47 -45.32 -0.54
C SER A 5 23.07 -43.91 -0.10
N SER A 6 22.93 -43.60 1.16
CA SER A 6 23.92 -43.20 2.19
C SER A 6 24.72 -41.96 1.77
N ALA A 7 24.25 -40.81 2.26
CA ALA A 7 25.10 -39.71 2.71
C ALA A 7 24.41 -39.04 3.92
N ARG A 8 24.91 -39.39 5.10
CA ARG A 8 24.67 -38.74 6.39
C ARG A 8 25.95 -37.98 6.74
N SER A 9 25.74 -36.91 7.53
CA SER A 9 26.72 -36.11 8.27
C SER A 9 27.43 -35.02 7.44
N GLU A 10 27.12 -33.80 7.79
CA GLU A 10 27.87 -32.94 8.73
C GLU A 10 27.13 -31.60 8.88
N TYR A 11 26.42 -31.42 9.95
CA TYR A 11 26.09 -30.11 10.53
C TYR A 11 25.38 -30.37 11.88
N GLN A 12 26.17 -30.82 12.85
CA GLN A 12 25.86 -30.70 14.26
C GLN A 12 27.12 -30.19 14.94
N ASP A 13 26.92 -29.30 15.87
CA ASP A 13 27.85 -28.66 16.78
C ASP A 13 28.24 -27.21 16.47
N ILE A 14 27.34 -26.31 16.86
CA ILE A 14 27.64 -25.04 17.55
C ILE A 14 26.37 -24.63 18.33
N PHE A 15 26.10 -25.22 19.46
CA PHE A 15 25.27 -24.67 20.56
C PHE A 15 25.31 -25.60 21.76
N SER A 16 26.37 -25.49 22.52
CA SER A 16 26.41 -25.89 23.95
C SER A 16 27.40 -24.97 24.62
N ASP A 17 26.89 -24.08 25.47
CA ASP A 17 27.47 -23.60 26.70
C ASP A 17 26.86 -22.24 27.08
N PHE A 18 25.76 -22.28 27.81
CA PHE A 18 25.39 -21.21 28.73
C PHE A 18 24.74 -21.80 29.96
N VAL A 19 25.54 -21.85 31.05
CA VAL A 19 25.11 -22.15 32.43
C VAL A 19 24.64 -20.83 33.08
N PRO A 20 23.51 -20.78 33.79
CA PRO A 20 23.04 -19.56 34.45
C PRO A 20 23.63 -19.42 35.86
N GLY A 21 24.09 -18.22 36.12
CA GLY A 21 24.33 -17.80 37.51
C GLY A 21 25.69 -17.19 37.81
N GLN A 22 25.83 -15.86 37.62
CA GLN A 22 26.60 -14.97 38.47
C GLN A 22 26.39 -13.49 38.06
N ARG A 23 25.96 -12.66 39.03
CA ARG A 23 25.86 -11.21 38.90
C ARG A 23 27.25 -10.57 38.95
N PRO A 24 27.60 -9.60 38.10
CA PRO A 24 28.75 -8.74 38.32
C PRO A 24 28.37 -7.49 39.12
N LYS A 25 29.29 -7.14 39.98
CA LYS A 25 29.25 -6.02 40.94
C LYS A 25 29.32 -4.65 40.22
N SER A 26 28.60 -3.70 40.77
CA SER A 26 28.61 -2.27 40.41
C SER A 26 30.00 -1.63 40.50
N ARG A 27 30.42 -0.91 39.47
CA ARG A 27 31.44 0.14 39.56
C ARG A 27 30.79 1.50 39.35
N ARG A 28 30.93 2.35 40.38
CA ARG A 28 30.63 3.78 40.35
C ARG A 28 31.50 4.46 39.29
N ILE A 29 30.88 5.27 38.46
CA ILE A 29 31.56 6.29 37.65
C ILE A 29 31.08 7.67 38.15
N GLN A 30 32.07 8.49 38.49
CA GLN A 30 31.93 9.84 39.06
C GLN A 30 31.34 10.81 38.03
N HIS A 31 30.43 11.66 38.52
CA HIS A 31 29.94 12.82 37.83
C HIS A 31 31.06 13.85 37.63
N ILE A 32 31.20 14.35 36.42
CA ILE A 32 31.90 15.61 36.13
C ILE A 32 30.82 16.61 35.74
N THR A 33 30.64 17.61 36.61
CA THR A 33 29.82 18.78 36.40
C THR A 33 30.67 19.84 35.74
N ILE A 34 30.22 20.42 34.64
CA ILE A 34 30.81 21.65 34.06
C ILE A 34 29.78 22.75 34.19
N ASP A 35 30.10 23.71 35.06
CA ASP A 35 29.38 24.96 35.22
C ASP A 35 29.70 25.90 34.07
N PHE A 36 28.67 26.49 33.47
CA PHE A 36 28.80 27.70 32.65
C PHE A 36 28.20 28.87 33.37
N GLU A 37 29.10 29.78 33.80
CA GLU A 37 28.74 31.10 34.36
C GLU A 37 28.22 32.06 33.26
N HIS A 38 27.16 32.75 33.63
CA HIS A 38 26.63 33.93 32.96
C HIS A 38 27.58 35.12 33.12
N ARG A 39 27.81 35.87 32.05
CA ARG A 39 28.11 37.30 32.12
C ARG A 39 27.24 38.11 31.16
N ASN A 40 26.32 38.87 31.76
CA ASN A 40 25.71 40.05 31.17
C ASN A 40 26.70 41.20 31.34
N ASP A 41 26.90 41.98 30.29
CA ASP A 41 27.23 43.39 30.43
C ASP A 41 26.61 44.23 29.33
N SER A 42 25.78 45.14 29.78
CA SER A 42 25.20 46.29 29.08
C SER A 42 26.21 47.38 28.87
N LEU A 43 26.16 48.08 27.74
CA LEU A 43 26.53 49.50 27.69
C LEU A 43 25.83 50.22 26.52
N THR A 44 25.10 51.24 26.93
CA THR A 44 24.41 52.26 26.15
C THR A 44 25.36 53.40 25.75
N ASN A 45 24.95 54.10 24.65
CA ASN A 45 25.23 55.49 24.24
C ASN A 45 26.51 55.83 23.46
N LEU A 46 26.30 56.37 22.27
CA LEU A 46 26.49 57.80 21.93
C LEU A 46 26.28 58.10 20.42
N VAL A 47 25.27 58.85 20.21
CA VAL A 47 24.97 60.00 19.32
C VAL A 47 26.00 60.44 18.24
N SER A 48 25.41 60.55 17.00
CA SER A 48 25.60 61.62 16.01
C SER A 48 26.86 61.67 15.16
N ARG A 49 26.66 61.52 13.86
CA ARG A 49 26.87 62.53 12.82
C ARG A 49 26.28 62.15 11.46
N ARG A 50 25.47 63.00 10.92
CA ARG A 50 24.97 63.06 9.55
C ARG A 50 26.12 63.18 8.55
N THR A 51 26.07 62.49 7.40
CA THR A 51 25.95 63.12 6.07
C THR A 51 26.16 62.03 4.96
N ASN A 52 25.23 62.02 4.01
CA ASN A 52 25.35 61.69 2.61
C ASN A 52 26.07 60.38 2.17
N HIS A 53 25.29 59.32 1.97
CA HIS A 53 25.47 58.37 0.89
C HIS A 53 24.13 57.68 0.51
N HIS A 54 23.19 58.46 0.00
CA HIS A 54 22.06 57.95 -0.76
C HIS A 54 22.53 57.78 -2.21
N MET A 55 22.95 56.59 -2.62
CA MET A 55 22.84 56.05 -4.00
C MET A 55 23.60 54.75 -4.28
N LYS A 56 24.08 54.02 -3.27
CA LYS A 56 24.73 52.71 -3.51
C LYS A 56 24.10 51.51 -2.76
N THR A 57 23.07 51.74 -1.94
CA THR A 57 22.42 50.70 -1.14
C THR A 57 21.20 50.06 -1.82
N SER A 58 20.58 50.72 -2.80
CA SER A 58 19.38 50.17 -3.46
C SER A 58 19.68 49.03 -4.44
N LEU A 59 20.89 49.04 -5.07
CA LEU A 59 21.23 47.98 -6.05
C LEU A 59 21.66 46.66 -5.38
N ARG A 60 22.24 46.72 -4.17
CA ARG A 60 22.61 45.48 -3.42
C ARG A 60 21.41 44.77 -2.79
N HIS A 61 20.39 45.49 -2.36
CA HIS A 61 19.18 44.91 -1.79
C HIS A 61 18.27 44.30 -2.86
N ILE A 62 18.26 44.81 -4.08
CA ILE A 62 17.50 44.24 -5.20
C ILE A 62 18.16 42.96 -5.70
N ILE A 63 19.48 42.85 -5.71
CA ILE A 63 20.20 41.63 -6.11
C ILE A 63 20.08 40.53 -5.03
N ILE A 64 20.08 40.86 -3.75
CA ILE A 64 19.90 39.90 -2.66
C ILE A 64 18.44 39.44 -2.59
N ALA A 65 17.46 40.32 -2.84
CA ALA A 65 16.05 39.94 -2.90
C ALA A 65 15.70 39.07 -4.15
N ALA A 66 16.37 39.34 -5.28
CA ALA A 66 16.20 38.53 -6.51
C ALA A 66 16.89 37.16 -6.40
N LEU A 67 18.00 37.02 -5.69
CA LEU A 67 18.68 35.74 -5.44
C LEU A 67 17.97 34.90 -4.36
N THR A 68 17.34 35.52 -3.36
CA THR A 68 16.55 34.78 -2.35
C THR A 68 15.20 34.34 -2.89
N THR A 69 14.57 35.05 -3.81
CA THR A 69 13.34 34.62 -4.47
C THR A 69 13.58 33.54 -5.52
N ALA A 70 14.73 33.55 -6.23
CA ALA A 70 15.08 32.49 -7.18
C ALA A 70 15.49 31.17 -6.48
N PHE A 71 16.06 31.23 -5.26
CA PHE A 71 16.40 30.03 -4.48
C PHE A 71 15.20 29.45 -3.71
N ALA A 72 14.20 30.26 -3.37
CA ALA A 72 12.96 29.80 -2.75
C ALA A 72 11.99 29.15 -3.75
N ALA A 73 12.09 29.49 -5.06
CA ALA A 73 11.23 28.93 -6.10
C ALA A 73 11.67 27.52 -6.59
N THR A 74 12.92 27.10 -6.29
CA THR A 74 13.43 25.78 -6.70
C THR A 74 13.34 24.69 -5.62
N VAL A 75 12.95 25.02 -4.38
CA VAL A 75 12.82 24.04 -3.28
C VAL A 75 11.35 23.64 -3.02
N ALA A 76 10.37 24.31 -3.64
CA ALA A 76 8.94 24.10 -3.34
C ALA A 76 8.20 23.14 -4.30
N ILE A 77 8.86 22.43 -5.21
CA ILE A 77 8.17 21.64 -6.26
C ILE A 77 8.24 20.12 -6.03
N SER A 78 8.82 19.63 -4.93
CA SER A 78 9.04 18.19 -4.78
C SER A 78 8.07 17.40 -3.88
N SER A 79 7.11 18.01 -3.20
CA SER A 79 6.27 17.29 -2.23
C SER A 79 4.82 17.05 -2.65
N ALA A 80 4.43 17.50 -3.84
CA ALA A 80 3.01 17.54 -4.23
C ALA A 80 2.54 16.39 -5.14
N GLN A 81 3.46 15.50 -5.58
CA GLN A 81 3.14 14.46 -6.56
C GLN A 81 3.47 13.04 -6.05
N ASP A 82 3.70 12.90 -4.76
CA ASP A 82 4.07 11.65 -4.13
C ASP A 82 2.88 10.67 -4.03
N TRP A 83 3.18 9.36 -3.89
CA TRP A 83 2.22 8.30 -3.58
C TRP A 83 2.71 7.58 -2.32
N PRO A 84 2.40 8.08 -1.10
CA PRO A 84 3.13 7.73 0.12
C PRO A 84 2.76 6.38 0.74
N GLN A 85 1.66 5.74 0.33
CA GLN A 85 1.15 4.51 0.92
C GLN A 85 0.17 3.77 -0.01
N PHE A 86 -0.27 2.59 0.38
CA PHE A 86 -1.29 1.82 -0.32
C PHE A 86 -2.59 2.64 -0.46
N LEU A 87 -3.16 2.64 -1.67
CA LEU A 87 -4.38 3.40 -2.03
C LEU A 87 -4.29 4.90 -1.77
N PHE A 88 -3.07 5.46 -1.79
CA PHE A 88 -2.72 6.88 -1.74
C PHE A 88 -2.80 7.52 -0.35
N ASP A 89 -3.91 7.42 0.37
CA ASP A 89 -4.14 8.07 1.66
C ASP A 89 -4.85 7.15 2.67
N ASN A 90 -5.02 7.62 3.89
CA ASN A 90 -5.64 6.86 4.97
C ASN A 90 -7.15 6.58 4.77
N ALA A 91 -7.81 7.34 3.89
CA ALA A 91 -9.19 7.08 3.49
C ALA A 91 -9.29 6.10 2.32
N HIS A 92 -8.15 5.75 1.71
CA HIS A 92 -8.03 4.88 0.54
C HIS A 92 -8.69 5.48 -0.72
N SER A 93 -8.42 6.76 -0.97
CA SER A 93 -9.03 7.45 -2.12
C SER A 93 -8.56 6.93 -3.48
N SER A 94 -7.39 6.30 -3.57
CA SER A 94 -6.77 5.87 -4.83
C SER A 94 -6.64 7.00 -5.88
N ASN A 95 -6.56 8.25 -5.43
CA ASN A 95 -6.61 9.44 -6.25
C ASN A 95 -5.47 10.40 -5.93
N ASN A 96 -4.50 10.52 -6.82
CA ASN A 96 -3.44 11.53 -6.74
C ASN A 96 -3.82 12.78 -7.54
N GLY A 97 -4.60 13.66 -6.93
CA GLY A 97 -5.03 14.92 -7.57
C GLY A 97 -3.91 15.88 -7.97
N LEU A 98 -2.67 15.61 -7.55
CA LEU A 98 -1.50 16.46 -7.83
C LEU A 98 -0.63 15.89 -8.96
N ALA A 99 -0.77 14.62 -9.33
CA ALA A 99 -0.11 14.04 -10.49
C ALA A 99 -0.87 14.44 -11.77
N THR A 100 -0.36 15.41 -12.52
CA THR A 100 -1.06 16.02 -13.66
C THR A 100 -0.33 15.90 -14.99
N ALA A 101 0.85 15.30 -15.03
CA ALA A 101 1.68 15.22 -16.24
C ALA A 101 1.07 14.33 -17.32
N ILE A 102 0.35 13.27 -16.93
CA ILE A 102 -0.36 12.39 -17.85
C ILE A 102 -1.81 12.88 -17.96
N THR A 103 -2.20 13.30 -19.16
CA THR A 103 -3.49 13.91 -19.46
C THR A 103 -4.27 13.05 -20.47
N PRO A 104 -5.59 13.24 -20.63
CA PRO A 104 -6.33 12.55 -21.69
C PRO A 104 -5.74 12.74 -23.10
N SER A 105 -5.12 13.89 -23.38
CA SER A 105 -4.55 14.19 -24.69
C SER A 105 -3.18 13.53 -24.96
N ASN A 106 -2.41 13.17 -23.91
CA ASN A 106 -1.09 12.55 -24.07
C ASN A 106 -1.02 11.10 -23.56
N ALA A 107 -2.09 10.56 -22.98
CA ALA A 107 -2.13 9.18 -22.44
C ALA A 107 -1.75 8.13 -23.50
N SER A 108 -2.09 8.34 -24.78
CA SER A 108 -1.72 7.44 -25.88
C SER A 108 -0.25 7.52 -26.30
N THR A 109 0.50 8.50 -25.79
CA THR A 109 1.92 8.71 -26.13
C THR A 109 2.87 8.15 -25.07
N LEU A 110 2.36 7.43 -24.06
CA LEU A 110 3.19 6.85 -23.01
C LEU A 110 4.19 5.85 -23.59
N VAL A 111 5.44 6.00 -23.19
CA VAL A 111 6.54 5.08 -23.51
C VAL A 111 7.22 4.63 -22.22
N GLU A 112 7.84 3.45 -22.23
CA GLU A 112 8.68 3.00 -21.12
C GLU A 112 9.85 3.99 -20.96
N ASP A 113 10.02 4.53 -19.75
CA ASP A 113 11.16 5.37 -19.39
C ASP A 113 12.29 4.50 -18.87
N TRP A 114 11.99 3.67 -17.91
CA TRP A 114 12.88 2.65 -17.36
C TRP A 114 12.09 1.45 -16.83
N SER A 115 12.77 0.34 -16.60
CA SER A 115 12.21 -0.82 -15.91
C SER A 115 13.22 -1.43 -14.94
N PHE A 116 12.71 -2.01 -13.86
CA PHE A 116 13.50 -2.71 -12.84
C PHE A 116 13.02 -4.15 -12.71
N ILE A 117 13.97 -5.07 -12.73
CA ILE A 117 13.78 -6.49 -12.45
C ILE A 117 14.62 -6.80 -11.21
N ASP A 118 14.05 -7.51 -10.24
CA ASP A 118 14.78 -7.95 -9.06
C ASP A 118 16.00 -8.80 -9.49
N PRO A 119 17.24 -8.34 -9.21
CA PRO A 119 18.46 -9.02 -9.69
C PRO A 119 18.80 -10.27 -8.87
N GLN A 120 18.04 -10.59 -7.81
CA GLN A 120 18.34 -11.74 -6.96
C GLN A 120 18.15 -13.04 -7.74
N PRO A 121 19.07 -13.99 -7.63
CA PRO A 121 18.95 -15.25 -8.33
C PRO A 121 17.72 -16.02 -7.84
N THR A 122 17.02 -16.66 -8.77
CA THR A 122 16.01 -17.65 -8.43
C THR A 122 16.71 -18.90 -7.93
N ILE A 123 16.50 -19.25 -6.66
CA ILE A 123 17.01 -20.49 -6.05
C ILE A 123 15.88 -21.51 -6.10
N GLU A 124 16.19 -22.77 -6.46
CA GLU A 124 15.21 -23.85 -6.50
C GLU A 124 14.45 -23.94 -5.17
N GLY A 125 13.12 -23.98 -5.25
CA GLY A 125 12.23 -24.00 -4.08
C GLY A 125 11.98 -22.64 -3.42
N GLN A 126 12.57 -21.55 -3.92
CA GLN A 126 12.28 -20.19 -3.45
C GLN A 126 11.30 -19.45 -4.36
N PRO A 127 10.65 -18.39 -3.87
CA PRO A 127 9.75 -17.56 -4.67
C PRO A 127 10.46 -16.94 -5.87
N ILE A 128 9.78 -16.94 -7.02
CA ILE A 128 10.28 -16.27 -8.23
C ILE A 128 10.19 -14.75 -8.03
N ALA A 129 11.21 -14.04 -8.49
CA ALA A 129 11.23 -12.57 -8.49
C ALA A 129 10.02 -12.02 -9.24
N SER A 130 9.11 -11.37 -8.51
CA SER A 130 7.89 -10.76 -9.03
C SER A 130 7.37 -9.72 -8.04
N PHE A 131 6.49 -8.84 -8.51
CA PHE A 131 6.01 -7.71 -7.71
C PHE A 131 4.49 -7.79 -7.56
N TYR A 132 4.05 -8.21 -6.36
CA TYR A 132 2.65 -8.16 -5.93
C TYR A 132 2.34 -6.91 -5.12
N SER A 133 3.37 -6.29 -4.52
CA SER A 133 3.24 -5.02 -3.80
C SER A 133 3.06 -3.85 -4.77
N THR A 134 2.25 -2.87 -4.38
CA THR A 134 2.14 -1.59 -5.07
C THR A 134 3.40 -0.75 -4.81
N PRO A 135 3.99 -0.11 -5.82
CA PRO A 135 5.10 0.81 -5.58
C PRO A 135 4.62 2.03 -4.79
N THR A 136 5.43 2.46 -3.83
CA THR A 136 5.26 3.74 -3.11
C THR A 136 6.27 4.72 -3.64
N VAL A 137 5.86 5.95 -3.92
CA VAL A 137 6.75 7.00 -4.45
C VAL A 137 6.75 8.17 -3.49
N PHE A 138 7.94 8.57 -3.04
CA PHE A 138 8.07 9.66 -2.08
C PHE A 138 9.39 10.40 -2.24
N LYS A 139 9.33 11.70 -2.51
CA LYS A 139 10.49 12.60 -2.66
C LYS A 139 11.55 12.07 -3.62
N GLY A 140 11.13 11.61 -4.80
CA GLY A 140 12.05 11.15 -5.83
C GLY A 140 12.58 9.73 -5.64
N VAL A 141 12.00 8.95 -4.72
CA VAL A 141 12.38 7.56 -4.46
C VAL A 141 11.17 6.65 -4.61
N VAL A 142 11.33 5.55 -5.33
CA VAL A 142 10.34 4.49 -5.48
C VAL A 142 10.69 3.33 -4.55
N TYR A 143 9.75 2.93 -3.69
CA TYR A 143 9.92 1.82 -2.75
C TYR A 143 9.04 0.66 -3.16
N ILE A 144 9.60 -0.55 -3.24
CA ILE A 144 8.86 -1.74 -3.69
C ILE A 144 9.39 -3.03 -3.06
N GLY A 145 8.46 -3.91 -2.68
CA GLY A 145 8.76 -5.25 -2.20
C GLY A 145 8.74 -6.27 -3.33
N SER A 146 9.69 -7.20 -3.30
CA SER A 146 9.75 -8.34 -4.21
C SER A 146 9.33 -9.63 -3.52
N ASN A 147 8.78 -10.56 -4.30
CA ASN A 147 8.42 -11.88 -3.82
C ASN A 147 9.64 -12.74 -3.40
N THR A 148 10.86 -12.35 -3.74
CA THR A 148 12.10 -12.95 -3.21
C THR A 148 12.36 -12.61 -1.74
N GLY A 149 11.56 -11.73 -1.14
CA GLY A 149 11.76 -11.22 0.23
C GLY A 149 12.64 -9.98 0.30
N ASN A 150 13.15 -9.49 -0.82
CA ASN A 150 13.88 -8.23 -0.87
C ASN A 150 12.92 -7.05 -0.97
N PHE A 151 13.33 -5.94 -0.39
CA PHE A 151 12.66 -4.66 -0.46
C PHE A 151 13.65 -3.62 -0.99
N TYR A 152 13.25 -2.83 -1.97
CA TYR A 152 14.11 -1.93 -2.72
C TYR A 152 13.68 -0.47 -2.56
N ALA A 153 14.66 0.43 -2.54
CA ALA A 153 14.49 1.84 -2.86
C ALA A 153 15.22 2.13 -4.18
N LEU A 154 14.49 2.70 -5.13
CA LEU A 154 14.98 3.03 -6.46
C LEU A 154 14.91 4.54 -6.67
N ASP A 155 15.84 5.09 -7.41
CA ASP A 155 15.76 6.46 -7.91
C ASP A 155 14.57 6.60 -8.87
N GLU A 156 13.68 7.55 -8.61
CA GLU A 156 12.44 7.72 -9.40
C GLU A 156 12.70 8.05 -10.86
N ALA A 157 13.77 8.80 -11.14
CA ALA A 157 14.07 9.27 -12.50
C ALA A 157 14.74 8.22 -13.38
N THR A 158 15.44 7.25 -12.78
CA THR A 158 16.33 6.32 -13.50
C THR A 158 16.06 4.85 -13.25
N GLY A 159 15.34 4.50 -12.18
CA GLY A 159 15.16 3.13 -11.73
C GLY A 159 16.40 2.50 -11.09
N ALA A 160 17.47 3.28 -10.88
CA ALA A 160 18.70 2.77 -10.25
C ALA A 160 18.44 2.41 -8.78
N VAL A 161 19.02 1.29 -8.33
CA VAL A 161 18.93 0.85 -6.94
C VAL A 161 19.72 1.79 -6.04
N LEU A 162 19.06 2.46 -5.11
CA LEU A 162 19.69 3.28 -4.07
C LEU A 162 20.13 2.41 -2.90
N TRP A 163 19.24 1.52 -2.46
CA TRP A 163 19.52 0.49 -1.46
C TRP A 163 18.52 -0.66 -1.56
N HIS A 164 18.84 -1.79 -0.96
CA HIS A 164 17.91 -2.92 -0.76
C HIS A 164 18.11 -3.54 0.61
N GLN A 165 17.07 -4.19 1.12
CA GLN A 165 17.07 -4.87 2.41
C GLN A 165 16.29 -6.19 2.30
N LEU A 166 16.86 -7.29 2.81
CA LEU A 166 16.15 -8.56 2.90
C LEU A 166 15.19 -8.52 4.10
N LEU A 167 13.89 -8.65 3.84
CA LEU A 167 12.81 -8.70 4.84
C LEU A 167 12.17 -10.09 4.95
N GLY A 168 12.83 -11.09 4.38
CA GLY A 168 12.44 -12.48 4.46
C GLY A 168 11.35 -12.90 3.50
N TYR A 169 11.18 -14.20 3.41
CA TYR A 169 10.14 -14.87 2.63
C TYR A 169 9.66 -16.13 3.37
N THR A 170 8.48 -16.61 3.03
CA THR A 170 7.99 -17.90 3.49
C THR A 170 7.89 -18.87 2.33
N LEU A 171 8.22 -20.12 2.55
CA LEU A 171 7.97 -21.21 1.63
C LEU A 171 6.52 -21.71 1.78
N ALA A 172 5.55 -20.82 1.96
CA ALA A 172 4.15 -21.17 2.16
C ALA A 172 3.66 -22.12 1.07
N LEU A 173 3.45 -23.34 1.45
CA LEU A 173 3.44 -24.48 0.58
C LEU A 173 2.05 -24.80 0.02
N THR A 174 1.01 -24.18 0.51
CA THR A 174 -0.37 -24.52 0.18
C THR A 174 -0.92 -23.76 -1.01
N CYS A 175 -0.37 -22.59 -1.35
CA CYS A 175 -0.68 -21.84 -2.58
C CYS A 175 0.28 -22.15 -3.75
N GLY A 176 1.12 -23.15 -3.64
CA GLY A 176 2.00 -23.60 -4.72
C GLY A 176 3.30 -22.81 -4.92
N SER A 177 3.49 -21.65 -4.29
CA SER A 177 4.73 -20.87 -4.31
C SER A 177 4.95 -20.16 -2.99
N GLY A 178 6.22 -19.95 -2.62
CA GLY A 178 6.57 -19.11 -1.50
C GLY A 178 6.20 -17.64 -1.73
N GLN A 179 6.11 -16.86 -0.66
CA GLN A 179 5.76 -15.46 -0.68
C GLN A 179 6.82 -14.64 0.06
N GLY A 180 7.24 -13.54 -0.54
CA GLY A 180 8.14 -12.58 0.06
C GLY A 180 7.42 -11.32 0.55
N VAL A 181 7.90 -10.14 0.15
CA VAL A 181 7.31 -8.86 0.54
C VAL A 181 6.17 -8.51 -0.43
N THR A 182 4.93 -8.81 -0.04
CA THR A 182 3.72 -8.53 -0.82
C THR A 182 3.02 -7.25 -0.37
N THR A 183 3.37 -6.72 0.81
CA THR A 183 2.78 -5.50 1.36
C THR A 183 3.33 -4.26 0.68
N THR A 184 2.50 -3.25 0.52
CA THR A 184 2.93 -1.91 0.11
C THR A 184 3.50 -1.16 1.31
N ALA A 185 4.61 -0.46 1.12
CA ALA A 185 5.19 0.37 2.17
C ALA A 185 4.35 1.61 2.46
N THR A 186 4.43 2.11 3.68
CA THR A 186 3.92 3.41 4.08
C THR A 186 5.06 4.30 4.53
N LEU A 187 5.22 5.47 3.89
CA LEU A 187 6.21 6.49 4.24
C LEU A 187 5.60 7.48 5.24
N ALA A 188 6.24 7.61 6.38
CA ALA A 188 5.82 8.58 7.39
C ALA A 188 7.04 9.13 8.16
N THR A 189 6.90 10.35 8.67
CA THR A 189 7.87 10.92 9.58
C THR A 189 7.72 10.26 10.95
N ASP A 190 8.82 9.76 11.50
CA ASP A 190 8.85 9.25 12.86
C ASP A 190 8.52 10.38 13.85
N PRO A 191 7.56 10.20 14.77
CA PRO A 191 7.04 11.28 15.59
C PRO A 191 8.02 11.78 16.66
N VAL A 192 9.10 11.05 16.93
CA VAL A 192 10.09 11.38 17.97
C VAL A 192 11.39 11.87 17.34
N SER A 193 11.96 11.10 16.39
CA SER A 193 13.23 11.44 15.75
C SER A 193 13.10 12.47 14.63
N GLY A 194 11.90 12.63 14.05
CA GLY A 194 11.68 13.45 12.85
C GLY A 194 12.22 12.83 11.56
N ALA A 195 12.78 11.62 11.62
CA ALA A 195 13.34 10.94 10.45
C ALA A 195 12.22 10.40 9.54
N LEU A 196 12.42 10.49 8.24
CA LEU A 196 11.56 9.80 7.28
C LEU A 196 11.80 8.29 7.38
N THR A 197 10.74 7.54 7.59
CA THR A 197 10.77 6.11 7.87
C THR A 197 9.84 5.36 6.94
N VAL A 198 10.31 4.21 6.45
CA VAL A 198 9.53 3.25 5.66
C VAL A 198 8.99 2.19 6.60
N TYR A 199 7.68 2.00 6.62
CA TYR A 199 7.03 0.95 7.39
C TYR A 199 6.46 -0.09 6.41
N VAL A 200 6.81 -1.37 6.60
CA VAL A 200 6.45 -2.44 5.67
C VAL A 200 6.34 -3.79 6.37
N GLY A 201 5.44 -4.65 5.92
CA GLY A 201 5.35 -6.04 6.37
C GLY A 201 6.33 -6.90 5.57
N GLY A 202 7.15 -7.70 6.26
CA GLY A 202 8.06 -8.66 5.66
C GLY A 202 7.41 -10.01 5.37
N GLY A 203 8.00 -10.77 4.46
CA GLY A 203 7.58 -12.15 4.14
C GLY A 203 7.86 -13.14 5.27
N ASP A 204 8.56 -12.73 6.30
CA ASP A 204 8.84 -13.51 7.52
C ASP A 204 7.81 -13.28 8.65
N GLY A 205 6.70 -12.59 8.36
CA GLY A 205 5.65 -12.33 9.34
C GLY A 205 5.96 -11.21 10.34
N CYS A 206 6.93 -10.34 10.03
CA CYS A 206 7.29 -9.20 10.88
C CYS A 206 6.95 -7.87 10.22
N LEU A 207 6.64 -6.88 11.05
CA LEU A 207 6.60 -5.47 10.71
C LEU A 207 8.01 -4.89 10.81
N TYR A 208 8.44 -4.17 9.80
CA TYR A 208 9.71 -3.46 9.76
C TYR A 208 9.50 -1.96 9.70
N ALA A 209 10.36 -1.22 10.39
CA ALA A 209 10.63 0.19 10.16
C ALA A 209 12.05 0.32 9.63
N LEU A 210 12.21 0.99 8.49
CA LEU A 210 13.51 1.21 7.85
C LEU A 210 13.77 2.70 7.75
N ASP A 211 15.02 3.11 7.95
CA ASP A 211 15.45 4.47 7.59
C ASP A 211 15.30 4.65 6.08
N ALA A 212 14.54 5.65 5.65
CA ALA A 212 14.19 5.82 4.24
C ALA A 212 15.39 6.14 3.35
N ALA A 213 16.44 6.76 3.90
CA ALA A 213 17.64 7.14 3.14
C ALA A 213 18.63 5.98 2.96
N THR A 214 18.72 5.08 3.94
CA THR A 214 19.78 4.06 4.00
C THR A 214 19.28 2.63 3.91
N GLY A 215 17.98 2.38 4.16
CA GLY A 215 17.40 1.03 4.26
C GLY A 215 17.76 0.30 5.56
N ASN A 216 18.48 0.93 6.49
CA ASN A 216 18.83 0.32 7.76
C ASN A 216 17.57 0.04 8.59
N ILE A 217 17.53 -1.14 9.21
CA ILE A 217 16.43 -1.54 10.08
C ILE A 217 16.47 -0.70 11.36
N VAL A 218 15.42 0.12 11.58
CA VAL A 218 15.20 0.88 12.82
C VAL A 218 14.60 -0.05 13.88
N PHE A 219 13.56 -0.80 13.52
CA PHE A 219 13.04 -1.89 14.34
C PHE A 219 12.42 -3.00 13.48
N ARG A 220 12.32 -4.18 14.08
CA ARG A 220 11.61 -5.35 13.55
C ARG A 220 10.69 -5.88 14.64
N GLN A 221 9.41 -6.04 14.34
CA GLN A 221 8.41 -6.45 15.32
C GLN A 221 7.59 -7.63 14.81
N PHE A 222 7.48 -8.69 15.61
CA PHE A 222 6.73 -9.88 15.27
C PHE A 222 5.21 -9.62 15.17
N VAL A 223 4.59 -10.04 14.06
CA VAL A 223 3.16 -9.94 13.81
C VAL A 223 2.50 -11.32 13.85
N THR A 224 2.98 -12.25 13.03
CA THR A 224 2.41 -13.59 12.91
C THR A 224 3.48 -14.62 12.58
N GLU A 225 3.27 -15.86 12.97
CA GLU A 225 4.12 -16.98 12.61
C GLU A 225 3.85 -17.40 11.17
N VAL A 226 4.92 -17.62 10.40
CA VAL A 226 4.87 -18.00 8.98
C VAL A 226 5.64 -19.31 8.73
N GLY A 227 5.31 -19.99 7.65
CA GLY A 227 6.14 -21.06 7.08
C GLY A 227 6.20 -22.37 7.82
N THR A 228 5.28 -22.65 8.75
CA THR A 228 5.20 -23.97 9.40
C THR A 228 3.95 -24.73 8.97
N THR A 229 4.00 -26.06 9.03
CA THR A 229 2.85 -26.93 8.70
C THR A 229 1.66 -26.77 9.66
N LYS A 230 1.82 -26.05 10.75
CA LYS A 230 0.81 -25.85 11.80
C LYS A 230 0.27 -24.43 11.90
N ASN A 231 1.07 -23.43 11.56
CA ASN A 231 0.72 -22.03 11.63
C ASN A 231 1.23 -21.33 10.37
N THR A 232 0.35 -21.15 9.42
CA THR A 232 0.64 -20.50 8.14
C THR A 232 0.00 -19.13 8.09
N GLY A 233 0.30 -18.28 9.08
CA GLY A 233 -0.06 -16.89 9.05
C GLY A 233 0.77 -16.12 8.02
N PHE A 234 0.25 -15.01 7.51
CA PHE A 234 0.95 -14.13 6.59
C PHE A 234 0.48 -12.69 6.73
N ILE A 235 1.32 -11.74 6.30
CA ILE A 235 0.99 -10.32 6.27
C ILE A 235 0.70 -9.94 4.82
N TRP A 236 -0.59 -9.89 4.46
CA TRP A 236 -1.04 -9.38 3.16
C TRP A 236 -1.36 -7.89 3.20
N ALA A 237 -1.89 -7.43 4.36
CA ALA A 237 -2.27 -6.05 4.59
C ALA A 237 -1.05 -5.12 4.62
N SER A 238 -1.19 -3.92 4.10
CA SER A 238 -0.20 -2.85 4.21
C SER A 238 -0.34 -2.09 5.54
N PRO A 239 0.73 -1.50 6.09
CA PRO A 239 0.64 -0.69 7.30
C PRO A 239 -0.19 0.58 7.08
N THR A 240 -1.14 0.85 7.96
CA THR A 240 -1.85 2.13 8.04
C THR A 240 -1.31 2.92 9.23
N ILE A 241 -0.95 4.18 9.04
CA ILE A 241 -0.32 4.99 10.09
C ILE A 241 -1.17 6.23 10.39
N ILE A 242 -1.56 6.37 11.65
CA ILE A 242 -2.28 7.53 12.15
C ILE A 242 -2.01 7.72 13.65
N ASN A 243 -1.91 8.98 14.09
CA ASN A 243 -1.76 9.34 15.50
C ASN A 243 -0.61 8.60 16.21
N SER A 244 0.56 8.53 15.56
CA SER A 244 1.77 7.83 16.04
C SER A 244 1.55 6.34 16.32
N ARG A 245 0.62 5.70 15.59
CA ARG A 245 0.33 4.26 15.65
C ARG A 245 0.36 3.65 14.26
N ILE A 246 0.87 2.42 14.21
CA ILE A 246 0.83 1.57 13.03
C ILE A 246 -0.23 0.52 13.24
N TYR A 247 -1.11 0.31 12.27
CA TYR A 247 -2.11 -0.73 12.26
C TYR A 247 -1.79 -1.72 11.16
N LEU A 248 -1.79 -3.01 11.48
CA LEU A 248 -1.43 -4.06 10.56
C LEU A 248 -2.26 -5.32 10.80
N GLY A 249 -2.97 -5.74 9.75
CA GLY A 249 -3.73 -6.98 9.73
C GLY A 249 -2.85 -8.19 9.44
N TRP A 250 -3.31 -9.36 9.82
CA TRP A 250 -2.75 -10.64 9.38
C TRP A 250 -3.86 -11.66 9.11
N ALA A 251 -3.54 -12.61 8.24
CA ALA A 251 -4.45 -13.67 7.83
C ALA A 251 -3.69 -14.98 7.64
N SER A 252 -4.37 -16.00 7.15
CA SER A 252 -3.74 -17.22 6.63
C SER A 252 -2.90 -16.91 5.39
N ALA A 253 -1.87 -17.70 5.14
CA ALA A 253 -1.14 -17.60 3.88
C ALA A 253 -2.02 -17.98 2.69
N CYS A 254 -2.83 -19.04 2.82
CA CYS A 254 -3.67 -19.59 1.76
C CYS A 254 -4.81 -20.44 2.29
N ASP A 255 -5.48 -20.10 3.36
CA ASP A 255 -6.64 -20.80 3.91
C ASP A 255 -6.47 -22.27 4.32
N HIS A 256 -5.36 -22.89 4.00
CA HIS A 256 -5.06 -24.31 4.28
C HIS A 256 -3.78 -24.48 5.11
N PRO A 257 -3.87 -24.40 6.43
CA PRO A 257 -5.07 -24.19 7.26
C PRO A 257 -5.40 -22.70 7.46
N LEU A 258 -6.65 -22.40 7.72
CA LEU A 258 -7.05 -21.11 8.28
C LEU A 258 -6.41 -20.93 9.66
N VAL A 259 -5.83 -19.76 9.92
CA VAL A 259 -5.24 -19.41 11.21
C VAL A 259 -6.12 -18.44 12.01
N ARG A 260 -5.90 -18.33 13.30
CA ARG A 260 -6.49 -17.30 14.12
C ARG A 260 -5.96 -15.93 13.70
N SER A 261 -6.83 -15.04 13.27
CA SER A 261 -6.48 -13.79 12.59
C SER A 261 -6.94 -12.54 13.35
N GLY A 262 -6.57 -11.37 12.86
CA GLY A 262 -6.97 -10.10 13.42
C GLY A 262 -6.14 -8.91 12.93
N ILE A 263 -6.18 -7.82 13.70
CA ILE A 263 -5.39 -6.62 13.50
C ILE A 263 -4.65 -6.22 14.77
N LYS A 264 -3.40 -5.77 14.62
CA LYS A 264 -2.55 -5.26 15.69
C LYS A 264 -2.31 -3.76 15.52
N SER A 265 -2.13 -3.06 16.63
CA SER A 265 -1.57 -1.71 16.61
C SER A 265 -0.24 -1.67 17.36
N PHE A 266 0.70 -0.92 16.78
CA PHE A 266 2.05 -0.76 17.30
C PHE A 266 2.36 0.72 17.50
N ASP A 267 3.26 1.02 18.41
CA ASP A 267 3.84 2.35 18.55
C ASP A 267 4.71 2.66 17.33
N GLN A 268 4.52 3.82 16.72
CA GLN A 268 5.19 4.18 15.46
C GLN A 268 6.70 4.35 15.63
N HIS A 269 7.16 4.83 16.79
CA HIS A 269 8.58 5.08 17.04
C HIS A 269 9.34 3.82 17.46
N THR A 270 8.75 3.03 18.37
CA THR A 270 9.45 1.90 19.00
C THR A 270 9.10 0.53 18.41
N GLY A 271 8.03 0.45 17.64
CA GLY A 271 7.48 -0.83 17.18
C GLY A 271 6.79 -1.65 18.29
N ALA A 272 6.69 -1.12 19.52
CA ALA A 272 6.08 -1.85 20.64
C ALA A 272 4.62 -2.18 20.35
N LEU A 273 4.20 -3.43 20.58
CA LEU A 273 2.82 -3.86 20.44
C LEU A 273 1.94 -3.14 21.48
N LEU A 274 0.97 -2.38 21.01
CA LEU A 274 0.03 -1.63 21.87
C LEU A 274 -1.25 -2.40 22.11
N LYS A 275 -1.90 -2.91 21.06
CA LYS A 275 -3.19 -3.61 21.13
C LYS A 275 -3.29 -4.69 20.05
N THR A 276 -4.13 -5.68 20.34
CA THR A 276 -4.56 -6.70 19.38
C THR A 276 -6.08 -6.81 19.43
N PHE A 277 -6.71 -6.76 18.27
CA PHE A 277 -8.10 -7.18 18.08
C PHE A 277 -8.10 -8.47 17.27
N PHE A 278 -8.61 -9.55 17.86
CA PHE A 278 -8.80 -10.81 17.17
C PHE A 278 -10.17 -10.86 16.52
N THR A 279 -10.20 -11.10 15.23
CA THR A 279 -11.44 -11.32 14.47
C THR A 279 -11.98 -12.74 14.68
N SER A 280 -11.12 -13.66 15.16
CA SER A 280 -11.48 -15.02 15.55
C SER A 280 -11.35 -15.19 17.06
N ALA A 281 -12.39 -15.74 17.70
CA ALA A 281 -12.33 -16.11 19.11
C ALA A 281 -11.27 -17.20 19.38
N ARG A 282 -10.95 -17.44 20.65
CA ARG A 282 -10.08 -18.55 21.01
C ARG A 282 -10.72 -19.89 20.63
N GLY A 283 -10.01 -20.70 19.86
CA GLY A 283 -10.51 -22.00 19.37
C GLY A 283 -11.20 -21.92 18.01
N THR A 284 -11.37 -20.71 17.42
CA THR A 284 -11.83 -20.55 16.04
C THR A 284 -10.70 -20.00 15.16
N THR A 285 -10.82 -20.20 13.84
CA THR A 285 -9.85 -19.78 12.83
C THR A 285 -10.54 -19.12 11.65
N GLY A 286 -9.79 -18.36 10.85
CA GLY A 286 -10.31 -17.57 9.74
C GLY A 286 -10.62 -16.13 10.16
N ALA A 287 -11.56 -15.51 9.47
CA ALA A 287 -11.84 -14.07 9.56
C ALA A 287 -10.57 -13.23 9.34
N GLY A 288 -9.74 -13.64 8.37
CA GLY A 288 -8.44 -13.03 8.07
C GLY A 288 -8.57 -11.54 7.75
N VAL A 289 -7.70 -10.71 8.35
CA VAL A 289 -7.59 -9.30 7.97
C VAL A 289 -6.42 -9.20 7.00
N TRP A 290 -6.68 -9.52 5.74
CA TRP A 290 -5.69 -9.47 4.66
C TRP A 290 -5.80 -8.24 3.78
N SER A 291 -6.90 -7.48 3.91
CA SER A 291 -7.07 -6.12 3.38
C SER A 291 -6.40 -5.08 4.27
N THR A 292 -6.02 -3.94 3.70
CA THR A 292 -5.46 -2.81 4.44
C THR A 292 -6.57 -2.02 5.13
N ALA A 293 -6.33 -1.55 6.33
CA ALA A 293 -7.31 -0.82 7.12
C ALA A 293 -7.43 0.64 6.65
N ALA A 294 -8.66 1.14 6.43
CA ALA A 294 -8.92 2.57 6.24
C ALA A 294 -9.19 3.27 7.57
N THR A 295 -8.91 4.59 7.66
CA THR A 295 -9.16 5.37 8.87
C THR A 295 -9.51 6.82 8.59
N ASP A 296 -10.37 7.39 9.46
CA ASP A 296 -10.66 8.83 9.55
C ASP A 296 -9.86 9.54 10.66
N GLY A 297 -8.92 8.82 11.30
CA GLY A 297 -8.13 9.29 12.43
C GLY A 297 -8.73 8.97 13.79
N THR A 298 -10.01 8.67 13.87
CA THR A 298 -10.73 8.32 15.11
C THR A 298 -11.18 6.87 15.15
N SER A 299 -11.55 6.34 14.01
CA SER A 299 -12.00 4.97 13.79
C SER A 299 -11.17 4.29 12.71
N ILE A 300 -11.18 2.97 12.72
CA ILE A 300 -10.57 2.10 11.73
C ILE A 300 -11.64 1.19 11.16
N TRP A 301 -11.67 1.04 9.84
CA TRP A 301 -12.51 0.07 9.15
C TRP A 301 -11.63 -1.01 8.54
N ILE A 302 -11.97 -2.26 8.78
CA ILE A 302 -11.34 -3.44 8.22
C ILE A 302 -12.38 -4.33 7.55
N THR A 303 -11.94 -5.11 6.59
CA THR A 303 -12.74 -6.19 6.00
C THR A 303 -12.13 -7.53 6.38
N THR A 304 -12.95 -8.58 6.47
CA THR A 304 -12.52 -9.89 6.97
C THR A 304 -12.87 -11.01 6.01
N GLY A 305 -12.05 -12.05 6.05
CA GLY A 305 -12.19 -13.23 5.23
C GLY A 305 -13.14 -14.29 5.81
N ASN A 306 -13.07 -15.44 5.19
CA ASN A 306 -13.86 -16.64 5.44
C ASN A 306 -13.56 -17.31 6.79
N THR A 307 -14.37 -18.31 7.15
CA THR A 307 -14.16 -19.22 8.28
C THR A 307 -14.72 -20.60 8.00
N THR A 308 -14.13 -21.62 8.59
CA THR A 308 -14.66 -22.99 8.54
C THR A 308 -15.27 -23.45 9.86
N ASN A 309 -15.10 -22.69 10.95
CA ASN A 309 -15.53 -23.09 12.29
C ASN A 309 -16.19 -21.94 13.11
N GLY A 310 -16.80 -20.97 12.41
CA GLY A 310 -17.63 -19.95 13.03
C GLY A 310 -16.86 -18.84 13.76
N ALA A 311 -15.82 -18.27 13.16
CA ALA A 311 -15.20 -17.06 13.69
C ALA A 311 -16.19 -15.89 13.74
N ALA A 312 -16.22 -15.19 14.86
CA ALA A 312 -17.28 -14.22 15.21
C ALA A 312 -17.41 -13.06 14.20
N HIS A 313 -16.29 -12.60 13.65
CA HIS A 313 -16.23 -11.47 12.72
C HIS A 313 -15.85 -11.90 11.31
N ALA A 314 -16.22 -13.14 10.88
CA ALA A 314 -15.99 -13.58 9.52
C ALA A 314 -16.99 -12.95 8.53
N TYR A 315 -16.57 -12.78 7.28
CA TYR A 315 -17.39 -12.19 6.21
C TYR A 315 -17.94 -10.81 6.56
N ALA A 316 -17.15 -10.00 7.27
CA ALA A 316 -17.61 -8.74 7.83
C ALA A 316 -16.82 -7.52 7.31
N ILE A 317 -17.51 -6.38 7.33
CA ILE A 317 -16.85 -5.07 7.43
C ILE A 317 -17.01 -4.60 8.88
N VAL A 318 -15.90 -4.29 9.55
CA VAL A 318 -15.84 -4.05 10.99
C VAL A 318 -15.30 -2.66 11.26
N LYS A 319 -15.94 -1.91 12.16
CA LYS A 319 -15.47 -0.63 12.69
C LYS A 319 -14.89 -0.79 14.08
N LEU A 320 -13.66 -0.29 14.27
CA LEU A 320 -12.95 -0.27 15.55
C LEU A 320 -12.59 1.17 15.94
N GLN A 321 -12.43 1.43 17.23
CA GLN A 321 -11.81 2.69 17.70
C GLN A 321 -10.31 2.67 17.41
N ALA A 322 -9.78 3.74 16.80
CA ALA A 322 -8.36 3.81 16.44
C ALA A 322 -7.43 3.74 17.67
N ASN A 323 -7.76 4.40 18.78
CA ASN A 323 -6.86 4.53 19.93
C ASN A 323 -6.63 3.23 20.73
N ASN A 324 -7.55 2.26 20.67
CA ASN A 324 -7.48 1.07 21.53
C ASN A 324 -7.97 -0.22 20.87
N LEU A 325 -8.36 -0.17 19.56
CA LEU A 325 -8.94 -1.28 18.79
C LEU A 325 -10.22 -1.86 19.43
N ARG A 326 -10.96 -1.06 20.21
CA ARG A 326 -12.25 -1.52 20.74
C ARG A 326 -13.28 -1.62 19.61
N PHE A 327 -13.98 -2.74 19.56
CA PHE A 327 -15.11 -2.96 18.64
C PHE A 327 -16.19 -1.87 18.82
N VAL A 328 -16.69 -1.37 17.68
CA VAL A 328 -17.77 -0.39 17.64
C VAL A 328 -19.03 -1.00 17.02
N THR A 329 -18.94 -1.42 15.78
CA THR A 329 -20.05 -2.02 15.02
C THR A 329 -19.51 -2.80 13.83
N GLU A 330 -20.33 -3.62 13.22
CA GLU A 330 -20.02 -4.36 12.00
C GLU A 330 -21.27 -4.66 11.18
N PHE A 331 -21.03 -5.01 9.91
CA PHE A 331 -22.00 -5.70 9.07
C PHE A 331 -21.40 -7.06 8.66
N VAL A 332 -22.13 -8.12 8.98
CA VAL A 332 -21.76 -9.49 8.61
C VAL A 332 -22.62 -9.94 7.43
N LEU A 333 -21.98 -10.26 6.30
CA LEU A 333 -22.69 -10.83 5.18
C LEU A 333 -22.93 -12.33 5.42
N GLN A 334 -24.18 -12.77 5.26
CA GLN A 334 -24.56 -14.17 5.48
C GLN A 334 -24.22 -15.01 4.24
N VAL A 335 -22.97 -15.42 4.14
CA VAL A 335 -22.40 -16.24 3.05
C VAL A 335 -21.59 -17.40 3.62
N THR A 336 -21.16 -18.32 2.78
CA THR A 336 -20.34 -19.48 3.13
C THR A 336 -19.29 -19.71 2.03
N GLY A 337 -18.30 -20.56 2.30
CA GLY A 337 -17.23 -20.83 1.35
C GLY A 337 -16.16 -19.74 1.36
N ASP A 338 -15.40 -19.61 0.29
CA ASP A 338 -14.33 -18.63 0.13
C ASP A 338 -14.86 -17.28 -0.41
N LEU A 339 -15.93 -16.77 0.22
CA LEU A 339 -16.54 -15.48 -0.12
C LEU A 339 -16.05 -14.37 0.81
N ASP A 340 -14.75 -14.08 0.76
CA ASP A 340 -14.13 -13.03 1.55
C ASP A 340 -14.58 -11.63 1.15
N TRP A 341 -14.51 -10.70 2.10
CA TRP A 341 -14.31 -9.30 1.78
C TRP A 341 -12.81 -9.08 1.50
N GLY A 342 -12.41 -9.28 0.24
CA GLY A 342 -11.00 -9.17 -0.16
C GLY A 342 -10.56 -7.76 -0.50
N SER A 343 -11.50 -6.86 -0.78
CA SER A 343 -11.22 -5.46 -1.06
C SER A 343 -10.94 -4.69 0.23
N SER A 344 -9.93 -3.83 0.19
CA SER A 344 -9.71 -2.86 1.26
C SER A 344 -10.83 -1.83 1.28
N PRO A 345 -11.38 -1.46 2.45
CA PRO A 345 -12.45 -0.49 2.55
C PRO A 345 -11.96 0.89 2.12
N THR A 346 -12.81 1.65 1.44
CA THR A 346 -12.56 3.04 1.04
C THR A 346 -13.58 3.96 1.69
N LEU A 347 -13.11 5.04 2.31
CA LEU A 347 -13.96 6.09 2.87
C LEU A 347 -14.24 7.15 1.83
N PHE A 348 -15.52 7.56 1.70
CA PHE A 348 -15.93 8.60 0.78
C PHE A 348 -17.09 9.42 1.35
N GLN A 349 -17.44 10.52 0.69
CA GLN A 349 -18.52 11.40 1.14
C GLN A 349 -19.72 11.29 0.20
N ALA A 350 -20.89 11.14 0.78
CA ALA A 350 -22.14 11.17 0.05
C ALA A 350 -23.16 12.11 0.72
N ARG A 351 -24.15 12.55 -0.03
CA ARG A 351 -25.26 13.30 0.50
C ARG A 351 -26.47 12.36 0.67
N LEU A 352 -26.75 11.98 1.92
CA LEU A 352 -27.90 11.15 2.27
C LEU A 352 -28.94 12.01 3.00
N ASN A 353 -30.18 11.99 2.55
CA ASN A 353 -31.27 12.74 3.18
C ASN A 353 -30.88 14.20 3.49
N ASN A 354 -30.27 14.88 2.53
CA ASN A 354 -29.75 16.25 2.64
C ASN A 354 -28.65 16.48 3.69
N ARG A 355 -28.00 15.41 4.21
CA ARG A 355 -26.86 15.49 5.12
C ARG A 355 -25.60 14.93 4.45
N ASN A 356 -24.46 15.57 4.69
CA ASN A 356 -23.18 15.00 4.32
C ASN A 356 -22.90 13.83 5.26
N THR A 357 -22.68 12.65 4.69
CA THR A 357 -22.46 11.40 5.41
C THR A 357 -21.15 10.79 4.95
N THR A 358 -20.32 10.38 5.90
CA THR A 358 -19.14 9.56 5.58
C THR A 358 -19.60 8.15 5.29
N MET A 359 -19.30 7.68 4.11
CA MET A 359 -19.59 6.33 3.64
C MET A 359 -18.33 5.47 3.70
N VAL A 360 -18.52 4.17 3.80
CA VAL A 360 -17.47 3.19 3.55
C VAL A 360 -17.96 2.18 2.52
N GLY A 361 -17.10 1.84 1.56
CA GLY A 361 -17.45 0.88 0.51
C GLY A 361 -16.33 -0.11 0.25
N ALA A 362 -16.73 -1.32 -0.16
CA ALA A 362 -15.81 -2.39 -0.54
C ALA A 362 -16.47 -3.38 -1.50
N ASN A 363 -15.66 -4.02 -2.35
CA ASN A 363 -16.06 -5.18 -3.13
C ASN A 363 -15.99 -6.45 -2.29
N GLN A 364 -16.89 -7.39 -2.55
CA GLN A 364 -16.93 -8.70 -1.95
C GLN A 364 -16.82 -9.78 -3.04
N LYS A 365 -16.16 -10.90 -2.77
CA LYS A 365 -15.92 -11.98 -3.74
C LYS A 365 -17.19 -12.55 -4.40
N ASN A 366 -18.39 -12.23 -3.87
CA ASN A 366 -19.66 -12.57 -4.51
C ASN A 366 -19.99 -11.73 -5.77
N GLY A 367 -19.07 -10.85 -6.17
CA GLY A 367 -19.27 -9.99 -7.34
C GLY A 367 -20.06 -8.72 -7.08
N THR A 368 -20.27 -8.34 -5.82
CA THR A 368 -21.08 -7.17 -5.46
C THR A 368 -20.25 -6.13 -4.71
N PHE A 369 -20.38 -4.88 -5.12
CA PHE A 369 -19.93 -3.73 -4.36
C PHE A 369 -21.02 -3.29 -3.37
N TYR A 370 -20.63 -2.98 -2.14
CA TYR A 370 -21.53 -2.51 -1.08
C TYR A 370 -21.04 -1.17 -0.53
N ALA A 371 -21.97 -0.25 -0.29
CA ALA A 371 -21.71 1.06 0.31
C ALA A 371 -22.57 1.23 1.58
N PHE A 372 -21.94 1.60 2.68
CA PHE A 372 -22.56 1.73 3.99
C PHE A 372 -22.42 3.16 4.52
N ASP A 373 -23.33 3.58 5.41
CA ASP A 373 -23.03 4.65 6.35
C ASP A 373 -21.89 4.17 7.27
N ALA A 374 -20.74 4.83 7.22
CA ALA A 374 -19.53 4.42 7.96
C ALA A 374 -19.72 4.45 9.49
N ASN A 375 -20.76 5.12 9.98
CA ASN A 375 -21.07 5.18 11.40
C ASN A 375 -22.13 4.17 11.85
N HIS A 376 -22.89 3.59 10.92
CA HIS A 376 -24.04 2.74 11.18
C HIS A 376 -24.04 1.48 10.32
N LEU A 377 -22.96 0.69 10.41
CA LEU A 377 -22.80 -0.56 9.63
C LEU A 377 -23.92 -1.56 9.95
N GLU A 378 -24.41 -1.58 11.18
CA GLU A 378 -25.49 -2.44 11.67
C GLU A 378 -26.82 -2.27 10.92
N ASN A 379 -27.02 -1.13 10.24
CA ASN A 379 -28.20 -0.89 9.42
C ASN A 379 -28.15 -1.56 8.04
N GLY A 380 -27.01 -2.20 7.70
CA GLY A 380 -26.76 -2.76 6.37
C GLY A 380 -26.35 -1.71 5.34
N PRO A 381 -26.20 -2.13 4.07
CA PRO A 381 -25.76 -1.23 3.00
C PRO A 381 -26.83 -0.19 2.66
N VAL A 382 -26.39 1.05 2.45
CA VAL A 382 -27.22 2.13 1.89
C VAL A 382 -27.61 1.80 0.45
N TRP A 383 -26.64 1.27 -0.29
CA TRP A 383 -26.83 0.72 -1.62
C TRP A 383 -25.78 -0.36 -1.92
N SER A 384 -26.08 -1.20 -2.90
CA SER A 384 -25.17 -2.18 -3.43
C SER A 384 -25.39 -2.36 -4.93
N PHE A 385 -24.35 -2.83 -5.64
CA PHE A 385 -24.43 -3.03 -7.08
C PHE A 385 -23.64 -4.27 -7.49
N PRO A 386 -24.21 -5.20 -8.31
CA PRO A 386 -23.47 -6.35 -8.86
C PRO A 386 -22.50 -5.88 -9.94
N VAL A 387 -21.20 -5.84 -9.61
CA VAL A 387 -20.13 -5.40 -10.50
C VAL A 387 -19.48 -6.55 -11.24
N GLY A 388 -19.63 -7.78 -10.72
CA GLY A 388 -19.10 -9.01 -11.29
C GLY A 388 -19.96 -10.22 -10.94
N THR A 389 -19.51 -11.41 -11.34
CA THR A 389 -20.28 -12.66 -11.14
C THR A 389 -19.44 -13.84 -10.69
N THR A 390 -18.13 -13.68 -10.50
CA THR A 390 -17.24 -14.79 -10.17
C THR A 390 -16.56 -14.64 -8.83
N GLU A 391 -16.40 -15.78 -8.15
CA GLU A 391 -15.59 -15.97 -6.96
C GLU A 391 -14.31 -16.77 -7.25
N ASP A 392 -14.11 -17.25 -8.49
CA ASP A 392 -12.96 -18.06 -8.89
C ASP A 392 -11.71 -17.20 -9.05
N PHE A 393 -10.75 -17.39 -8.15
CA PHE A 393 -9.48 -16.66 -8.15
C PHE A 393 -8.65 -16.88 -9.43
N THR A 394 -8.79 -18.02 -10.11
CA THR A 394 -8.02 -18.34 -11.33
C THR A 394 -8.45 -17.52 -12.54
N ILE A 395 -9.71 -17.10 -12.57
CA ILE A 395 -10.30 -16.26 -13.62
C ILE A 395 -10.61 -14.83 -13.15
N GLY A 396 -10.21 -14.51 -11.91
CA GLY A 396 -10.37 -13.20 -11.28
C GLY A 396 -11.60 -13.11 -10.38
N THR A 397 -11.41 -12.49 -9.23
CA THR A 397 -12.45 -12.21 -8.24
C THR A 397 -12.43 -10.73 -7.86
N ASP A 398 -13.52 -10.22 -7.29
CA ASP A 398 -13.69 -8.79 -7.01
C ASP A 398 -12.96 -8.36 -5.75
N LEU A 399 -11.65 -8.05 -5.89
CA LEU A 399 -10.74 -7.62 -4.83
C LEU A 399 -10.37 -6.15 -4.87
N ALA A 400 -10.58 -5.48 -6.01
CA ALA A 400 -10.17 -4.11 -6.22
C ALA A 400 -10.89 -3.14 -5.28
N ALA A 401 -10.14 -2.29 -4.58
CA ALA A 401 -10.72 -1.18 -3.84
C ALA A 401 -11.22 -0.08 -4.82
N PRO A 402 -12.31 0.62 -4.48
CA PRO A 402 -12.82 1.69 -5.32
C PRO A 402 -11.93 2.94 -5.28
N ILE A 403 -12.10 3.81 -6.29
CA ILE A 403 -11.51 5.16 -6.29
C ILE A 403 -12.56 6.16 -5.82
N TRP A 404 -12.17 7.06 -4.94
CA TRP A 404 -12.96 8.22 -4.58
C TRP A 404 -12.40 9.51 -5.18
N ASP A 405 -13.15 10.14 -6.06
CA ASP A 405 -12.85 11.48 -6.55
C ASP A 405 -13.68 12.53 -5.79
N SER A 406 -13.04 13.18 -4.83
CA SER A 406 -13.67 14.22 -4.03
C SER A 406 -13.95 15.51 -4.81
N THR A 407 -13.33 15.69 -5.98
CA THR A 407 -13.51 16.87 -6.84
C THR A 407 -14.81 16.76 -7.64
N THR A 408 -14.99 15.65 -8.35
CA THR A 408 -16.19 15.42 -9.20
C THR A 408 -17.31 14.73 -8.44
N LYS A 409 -17.07 14.30 -7.20
CA LYS A 409 -18.01 13.51 -6.35
C LYS A 409 -18.44 12.22 -7.06
N ARG A 410 -17.47 11.49 -7.61
CA ARG A 410 -17.69 10.22 -8.29
C ARG A 410 -16.96 9.09 -7.58
N LEU A 411 -17.61 7.94 -7.51
CA LEU A 411 -17.01 6.71 -7.04
C LEU A 411 -16.79 5.79 -8.25
N PHE A 412 -15.53 5.33 -8.44
CA PHE A 412 -15.23 4.39 -9.52
C PHE A 412 -14.97 3.01 -8.93
N VAL A 413 -15.67 2.02 -9.46
CA VAL A 413 -15.59 0.64 -8.98
C VAL A 413 -15.24 -0.28 -10.14
N ALA A 414 -14.24 -1.13 -9.93
CA ALA A 414 -13.91 -2.21 -10.85
C ALA A 414 -14.76 -3.44 -10.57
N GLY A 415 -15.01 -4.22 -11.60
CA GLY A 415 -15.72 -5.49 -11.50
C GLY A 415 -15.21 -6.50 -12.53
N ASN A 416 -15.48 -7.76 -12.27
CA ASN A 416 -14.98 -8.90 -13.03
C ASN A 416 -16.12 -9.75 -13.57
N GLN A 417 -15.91 -10.39 -14.74
CA GLN A 417 -16.91 -11.29 -15.36
C GLN A 417 -18.32 -10.68 -15.41
N THR A 418 -18.45 -9.56 -16.11
CA THR A 418 -19.65 -8.73 -16.09
C THR A 418 -20.32 -8.62 -17.45
N THR A 419 -21.63 -8.34 -17.47
CA THR A 419 -22.40 -8.09 -18.68
C THR A 419 -22.79 -6.62 -18.75
N ILE A 420 -22.43 -5.93 -19.83
CA ILE A 420 -22.81 -4.55 -20.13
C ILE A 420 -23.50 -4.52 -21.49
N ASN A 421 -24.72 -4.01 -21.57
CA ASN A 421 -25.50 -3.97 -22.80
C ASN A 421 -25.52 -5.30 -23.57
N SER A 422 -25.81 -6.41 -22.86
CA SER A 422 -25.85 -7.78 -23.37
C SER A 422 -24.51 -8.33 -23.89
N THR A 423 -23.39 -7.62 -23.68
CA THR A 423 -22.04 -8.09 -24.00
C THR A 423 -21.31 -8.49 -22.73
N VAL A 424 -20.70 -9.67 -22.74
CA VAL A 424 -19.88 -10.18 -21.62
C VAL A 424 -18.47 -9.63 -21.75
N PHE A 425 -17.95 -9.10 -20.64
CA PHE A 425 -16.58 -8.59 -20.52
C PHE A 425 -15.87 -9.31 -19.36
N ALA A 426 -14.57 -9.56 -19.55
CA ALA A 426 -13.75 -10.16 -18.50
C ALA A 426 -13.51 -9.22 -17.31
N GLY A 427 -13.48 -7.92 -17.54
CA GLY A 427 -13.37 -6.88 -16.53
C GLY A 427 -14.19 -5.65 -16.88
N SER A 428 -14.36 -4.76 -15.91
CA SER A 428 -15.05 -3.48 -16.13
C SER A 428 -14.64 -2.43 -15.13
N VAL A 429 -14.90 -1.16 -15.49
CA VAL A 429 -14.90 -0.03 -14.55
C VAL A 429 -16.22 0.71 -14.72
N ARG A 430 -16.81 1.10 -13.60
CA ARG A 430 -18.04 1.90 -13.53
C ARG A 430 -17.84 3.13 -12.69
N ALA A 431 -18.46 4.24 -13.10
CA ALA A 431 -18.59 5.44 -12.28
C ALA A 431 -20.00 5.52 -11.70
N PHE A 432 -20.09 5.80 -10.42
CA PHE A 432 -21.34 5.88 -9.67
C PHE A 432 -21.51 7.23 -8.98
N HIS A 433 -22.77 7.62 -8.80
CA HIS A 433 -23.14 8.60 -7.80
C HIS A 433 -22.99 7.98 -6.39
N PRO A 434 -22.23 8.62 -5.46
CA PRO A 434 -21.86 7.98 -4.21
C PRO A 434 -23.02 7.77 -3.22
N GLY A 435 -24.14 8.51 -3.38
CA GLY A 435 -25.25 8.47 -2.45
C GLY A 435 -26.28 7.37 -2.70
N ASP A 436 -26.42 6.93 -3.94
CA ASP A 436 -27.49 6.00 -4.35
C ASP A 436 -27.03 4.88 -5.28
N GLY A 437 -25.75 4.90 -5.70
CA GLY A 437 -25.20 3.88 -6.59
C GLY A 437 -25.74 3.95 -8.02
N SER A 438 -26.38 5.05 -8.43
CA SER A 438 -26.80 5.22 -9.83
C SER A 438 -25.58 5.38 -10.74
N ILE A 439 -25.65 4.71 -11.91
CA ILE A 439 -24.52 4.66 -12.86
C ILE A 439 -24.42 6.00 -13.58
N ILE A 440 -23.19 6.56 -13.62
CA ILE A 440 -22.84 7.71 -14.45
C ILE A 440 -22.35 7.22 -15.83
N TRP A 441 -21.45 6.25 -15.83
CA TRP A 441 -21.00 5.53 -17.01
C TRP A 441 -20.46 4.15 -16.62
N GLU A 442 -20.39 3.25 -17.60
CA GLU A 442 -19.79 1.92 -17.47
C GLU A 442 -18.93 1.58 -18.68
N ARG A 443 -17.82 0.89 -18.45
CA ARG A 443 -16.86 0.47 -19.48
C ARG A 443 -16.45 -0.97 -19.27
N GLY A 444 -16.74 -1.83 -20.27
CA GLY A 444 -16.24 -3.19 -20.34
C GLY A 444 -14.80 -3.24 -20.87
N LEU A 445 -14.00 -4.13 -20.33
CA LEU A 445 -12.61 -4.39 -20.70
C LEU A 445 -12.43 -5.85 -21.09
N THR A 446 -11.71 -6.08 -22.20
CA THR A 446 -11.56 -7.42 -22.78
C THR A 446 -10.27 -8.13 -22.38
N GLY A 447 -9.27 -7.38 -21.87
CA GLY A 447 -7.95 -7.94 -21.52
C GLY A 447 -7.95 -8.92 -20.34
N GLY A 448 -8.87 -8.77 -19.42
CA GLY A 448 -8.97 -9.64 -18.24
C GLY A 448 -9.71 -8.97 -17.09
N PRO A 449 -9.93 -9.72 -15.99
CA PRO A 449 -10.44 -9.20 -14.75
C PRO A 449 -9.49 -8.16 -14.13
N ILE A 450 -10.03 -7.26 -13.31
CA ILE A 450 -9.28 -6.24 -12.58
C ILE A 450 -9.23 -6.66 -11.12
N MET A 451 -8.11 -7.23 -10.68
CA MET A 451 -7.92 -7.64 -9.28
C MET A 451 -7.13 -6.60 -8.48
N GLY A 452 -6.13 -5.96 -9.10
CA GLY A 452 -5.46 -4.79 -8.53
C GLY A 452 -6.34 -3.56 -8.55
N SER A 453 -6.30 -2.75 -7.49
CA SER A 453 -7.12 -1.53 -7.41
C SER A 453 -6.75 -0.55 -8.52
N PRO A 454 -7.72 0.05 -9.20
CA PRO A 454 -7.44 1.12 -10.16
C PRO A 454 -7.00 2.40 -9.45
N THR A 455 -6.46 3.35 -10.21
CA THR A 455 -5.98 4.64 -9.71
C THR A 455 -6.45 5.79 -10.59
N LEU A 456 -6.58 6.98 -10.01
CA LEU A 456 -6.94 8.22 -10.69
C LEU A 456 -5.87 9.27 -10.48
N ASN A 457 -5.59 10.08 -11.49
CA ASN A 457 -4.71 11.24 -11.39
C ASN A 457 -5.48 12.58 -11.46
N GLY A 458 -4.76 13.68 -11.20
CA GLY A 458 -5.33 15.03 -11.18
C GLY A 458 -5.78 15.58 -12.53
N SER A 459 -5.41 14.95 -13.63
CA SER A 459 -5.84 15.31 -15.00
C SER A 459 -7.03 14.50 -15.49
N GLY A 460 -7.62 13.64 -14.64
CA GLY A 460 -8.79 12.83 -14.99
C GLY A 460 -8.47 11.56 -15.79
N VAL A 461 -7.24 11.08 -15.73
CA VAL A 461 -6.86 9.77 -16.30
C VAL A 461 -6.94 8.70 -15.22
N LEU A 462 -7.73 7.65 -15.47
CA LEU A 462 -7.85 6.48 -14.64
C LEU A 462 -7.01 5.35 -15.24
N ALA A 463 -6.21 4.65 -14.45
CA ALA A 463 -5.45 3.48 -14.86
C ALA A 463 -5.97 2.22 -14.16
N ALA A 464 -6.17 1.14 -14.93
CA ALA A 464 -6.61 -0.17 -14.46
C ALA A 464 -5.79 -1.28 -15.10
N GLY A 465 -5.14 -2.11 -14.29
CA GLY A 465 -4.39 -3.27 -14.75
C GLY A 465 -5.22 -4.55 -14.74
N THR A 466 -5.01 -5.44 -15.71
CA THR A 466 -5.76 -6.69 -15.81
C THR A 466 -4.97 -7.90 -15.32
N TYR A 467 -5.70 -8.88 -14.81
CA TYR A 467 -5.23 -10.15 -14.28
C TYR A 467 -5.91 -11.29 -15.04
N ASN A 468 -5.33 -11.69 -16.16
CA ASN A 468 -5.81 -12.85 -16.94
C ASN A 468 -4.75 -13.95 -16.86
N LEU A 469 -4.87 -14.81 -15.88
CA LEU A 469 -3.94 -15.92 -15.66
C LEU A 469 -4.08 -17.02 -16.71
N PRO A 470 -5.30 -17.42 -17.14
CA PRO A 470 -5.46 -18.40 -18.20
C PRO A 470 -4.91 -17.95 -19.56
N ASN A 471 -4.91 -16.64 -19.85
CA ASN A 471 -4.36 -16.10 -21.09
C ASN A 471 -3.63 -14.78 -20.85
N THR A 472 -2.39 -14.89 -20.36
CA THR A 472 -1.56 -13.73 -20.02
C THR A 472 -1.21 -12.84 -21.22
N SER A 473 -1.42 -13.30 -22.47
CA SER A 473 -1.19 -12.48 -23.67
C SER A 473 -2.21 -11.35 -23.82
N LEU A 474 -3.37 -11.43 -23.17
CA LEU A 474 -4.41 -10.41 -23.22
C LEU A 474 -4.24 -9.33 -22.15
N ASN A 475 -3.38 -9.52 -21.16
CA ASN A 475 -3.20 -8.56 -20.07
C ASN A 475 -2.72 -7.21 -20.57
N ALA A 476 -3.27 -6.16 -19.98
CA ALA A 476 -2.97 -4.78 -20.30
C ALA A 476 -3.20 -3.86 -19.09
N VAL A 477 -2.62 -2.68 -19.15
CA VAL A 477 -3.08 -1.52 -18.38
C VAL A 477 -3.90 -0.63 -19.30
N TYR A 478 -5.16 -0.43 -18.95
CA TYR A 478 -6.07 0.47 -19.63
C TYR A 478 -6.01 1.85 -18.99
N LEU A 479 -5.87 2.89 -19.83
CA LEU A 479 -6.04 4.28 -19.42
C LEU A 479 -7.40 4.76 -19.91
N LEU A 480 -8.22 5.25 -18.97
CA LEU A 480 -9.58 5.67 -19.24
C LEU A 480 -9.75 7.17 -18.92
N ASP A 481 -10.61 7.84 -19.68
CA ASP A 481 -11.11 9.17 -19.33
C ASP A 481 -12.13 9.04 -18.19
N SER A 482 -11.82 9.55 -17.01
CA SER A 482 -12.68 9.46 -15.82
C SER A 482 -14.02 10.18 -15.99
N SER A 483 -14.13 11.10 -16.95
CA SER A 483 -15.36 11.85 -17.20
C SER A 483 -16.45 11.02 -17.89
N ASN A 484 -16.06 10.05 -18.74
CA ASN A 484 -16.97 9.32 -19.63
C ASN A 484 -16.63 7.83 -19.84
N GLY A 485 -15.52 7.34 -19.26
CA GLY A 485 -15.08 5.94 -19.39
C GLY A 485 -14.49 5.57 -20.75
N ASN A 486 -14.19 6.52 -21.64
CA ASN A 486 -13.54 6.19 -22.91
C ASN A 486 -12.11 5.70 -22.71
N ILE A 487 -11.72 4.66 -23.46
CA ILE A 487 -10.34 4.16 -23.47
C ILE A 487 -9.46 5.18 -24.20
N LEU A 488 -8.51 5.76 -23.49
CA LEU A 488 -7.51 6.70 -24.01
C LEU A 488 -6.30 5.95 -24.58
N ALA A 489 -5.90 4.87 -23.90
CA ALA A 489 -4.79 4.02 -24.30
C ALA A 489 -4.91 2.62 -23.71
N THR A 490 -4.24 1.67 -24.35
CA THR A 490 -4.05 0.30 -23.86
C THR A 490 -2.55 -0.01 -23.91
N ILE A 491 -1.94 -0.29 -22.77
CA ILE A 491 -0.52 -0.64 -22.63
C ILE A 491 -0.43 -2.15 -22.45
N PRO A 492 -0.01 -2.92 -23.46
CA PRO A 492 0.07 -4.39 -23.34
C PRO A 492 1.01 -4.84 -22.21
N GLN A 493 0.61 -5.87 -21.46
CA GLN A 493 1.38 -6.52 -20.42
C GLN A 493 1.55 -8.02 -20.74
N THR A 494 1.85 -8.34 -21.99
CA THR A 494 1.93 -9.69 -22.53
C THR A 494 2.86 -10.58 -21.69
N GLY A 495 2.33 -11.73 -21.24
CA GLY A 495 3.08 -12.68 -20.40
C GLY A 495 3.06 -12.36 -18.90
N ASN A 496 2.44 -11.25 -18.49
CA ASN A 496 2.43 -10.77 -17.11
C ASN A 496 1.01 -10.54 -16.61
N ILE A 497 0.85 -10.57 -15.28
CA ILE A 497 -0.41 -10.21 -14.60
C ILE A 497 -0.19 -8.93 -13.79
N VAL A 498 -1.15 -8.02 -13.80
CA VAL A 498 -1.12 -6.79 -13.00
C VAL A 498 -2.03 -6.98 -11.80
N PHE A 499 -1.44 -7.40 -10.69
CA PHE A 499 -2.13 -7.54 -9.40
C PHE A 499 -1.90 -6.31 -8.51
N ALA A 500 -0.70 -5.71 -8.58
CA ALA A 500 -0.39 -4.46 -7.90
C ALA A 500 -1.18 -3.30 -8.52
N GLN A 501 -1.48 -2.31 -7.69
CA GLN A 501 -2.12 -1.08 -8.14
C GLN A 501 -1.18 -0.29 -9.06
N PRO A 502 -1.59 0.15 -10.27
CA PRO A 502 -0.85 1.16 -11.03
C PRO A 502 -0.80 2.48 -10.26
N VAL A 503 0.31 3.20 -10.30
CA VAL A 503 0.52 4.41 -9.48
C VAL A 503 0.89 5.60 -10.35
N PHE A 504 0.13 6.69 -10.26
CA PHE A 504 0.53 7.98 -10.81
C PHE A 504 1.30 8.78 -9.76
N ALA A 505 2.59 9.03 -10.02
CA ALA A 505 3.42 9.89 -9.20
C ALA A 505 4.43 10.64 -10.07
N GLY A 506 4.76 11.88 -9.69
CA GLY A 506 5.63 12.72 -10.50
C GLY A 506 5.11 12.86 -11.94
N ASN A 507 5.98 12.56 -12.89
CA ASN A 507 5.64 12.55 -14.32
C ASN A 507 5.31 11.14 -14.85
N HIS A 508 5.25 10.14 -13.97
CA HIS A 508 5.20 8.74 -14.36
C HIS A 508 3.87 8.05 -14.02
N LEU A 509 3.61 6.99 -14.77
CA LEU A 509 2.74 5.89 -14.38
C LEU A 509 3.64 4.67 -14.07
N PHE A 510 3.65 4.24 -12.83
CA PHE A 510 4.36 3.04 -12.40
C PHE A 510 3.43 1.83 -12.47
N VAL A 511 3.92 0.76 -13.10
CA VAL A 511 3.21 -0.52 -13.21
C VAL A 511 4.13 -1.63 -12.72
N ALA A 512 3.75 -2.22 -11.59
CA ALA A 512 4.40 -3.42 -11.08
C ALA A 512 3.59 -4.65 -11.47
N HIS A 513 4.26 -5.70 -11.92
CA HIS A 513 3.59 -6.90 -12.36
C HIS A 513 4.35 -8.17 -11.99
N ALA A 514 3.61 -9.26 -11.90
CA ALA A 514 4.14 -10.60 -11.70
C ALA A 514 4.12 -11.38 -13.01
N GLY A 515 5.09 -12.24 -13.20
CA GLY A 515 5.20 -13.11 -14.37
C GLY A 515 4.37 -14.40 -14.25
N GLY A 516 3.15 -14.33 -13.73
CA GLY A 516 2.18 -15.43 -13.72
C GLY A 516 2.67 -16.72 -13.05
N PHE A 517 3.28 -16.68 -11.88
CA PHE A 517 3.83 -17.82 -11.11
C PHE A 517 5.02 -18.57 -11.74
N VAL A 518 5.36 -18.32 -13.01
CA VAL A 518 6.34 -19.12 -13.77
C VAL A 518 7.48 -18.29 -14.38
N SER A 519 7.38 -16.97 -14.38
CA SER A 519 8.38 -16.07 -14.93
C SER A 519 8.63 -14.87 -14.01
N GLN A 520 9.73 -14.16 -14.25
CA GLN A 520 10.05 -12.94 -13.51
C GLN A 520 9.08 -11.81 -13.86
N GLY A 521 8.65 -11.09 -12.84
CA GLY A 521 7.94 -9.81 -12.99
C GLY A 521 8.92 -8.64 -13.07
N LYS A 522 8.39 -7.47 -13.37
CA LYS A 522 9.14 -6.20 -13.38
C LYS A 522 8.30 -5.03 -12.86
N LEU A 523 8.96 -3.98 -12.41
CA LEU A 523 8.40 -2.65 -12.23
C LEU A 523 8.76 -1.82 -13.46
N THR A 524 7.77 -1.19 -14.10
CA THR A 524 8.00 -0.31 -15.25
C THR A 524 7.48 1.08 -14.95
N ALA A 525 8.28 2.11 -15.23
CA ALA A 525 7.87 3.51 -15.23
C ALA A 525 7.56 3.93 -16.67
N PHE A 526 6.35 4.45 -16.90
CA PHE A 526 5.92 5.01 -18.19
C PHE A 526 5.82 6.53 -18.07
N ILE A 527 6.24 7.23 -19.15
CA ILE A 527 6.24 8.69 -19.23
C ILE A 527 5.68 9.14 -20.61
N PRO A 528 5.01 10.29 -20.74
CA PRO A 528 4.70 10.86 -22.03
C PRO A 528 5.96 11.04 -22.89
N SER A 529 5.93 10.62 -24.16
CA SER A 529 7.10 10.63 -25.06
C SER A 529 7.75 12.01 -25.19
N ALA A 530 6.95 13.08 -25.17
CA ALA A 530 7.47 14.45 -25.21
C ALA A 530 8.33 14.81 -23.97
N LEU A 531 7.98 14.29 -22.78
CA LEU A 531 8.76 14.52 -21.56
C LEU A 531 10.04 13.67 -21.55
N LYS A 532 10.00 12.46 -22.12
CA LYS A 532 11.20 11.61 -22.27
C LYS A 532 12.23 12.27 -23.20
N ALA A 533 11.81 12.86 -24.28
CA ALA A 533 12.68 13.53 -25.23
C ALA A 533 13.37 14.79 -24.64
N SER A 534 12.88 15.32 -23.53
CA SER A 534 13.43 16.50 -22.85
C SER A 534 14.42 16.16 -21.70
N LYS A 535 14.56 14.87 -21.35
CA LYS A 535 15.59 14.39 -20.40
C LYS A 535 16.94 14.22 -21.11
#